data_8b6686f8becc8d6e828bc1935b9992ab
#
_entry.id   8b6686f8becc8d6e828bc1935b9992ab
#
_cell.length_a   1.000
_cell.length_b   1.000
_cell.length_c   1.000
_cell.angle_alpha   90.00
_cell.angle_beta   90.00
_cell.angle_gamma   90.00
#
_symmetry.space_group_name_H-M   'P 1'
#
loop_
_entity.id
_entity.type
_entity.pdbx_description
1 polymer ?
#
loop_
_entity_poly.entity_id
_entity_poly.type
_entity_poly.pdbx_seq_one_letter_code
_entity_poly.pdbx_strand_id
1 'polypeptide(L)'
;RNIKWYNGEANNLDRALLTKVGKETWLAEAKYIQENLSEAEIDAAWTNLPPEVQDETAETLKSNLKSRLKNLENIAERYATYLNRTVAVHGTDKDDKIEITRLADGKTQVVIKRAISDEKDPVIFDRTFHKDETKEIWVYGLNDDDEFLVTGDGDNPIKVRIIGGYGKDKFTIKNRRQIKVYDWKYETSKFDE
;
A
#
# COMPACT_ATOMS: atom_id res chain seq x y z
N ARG A 1 21.28 8.28 4.90
CA ARG A 1 20.67 8.78 3.66
C ARG A 1 19.15 8.84 3.83
N ASN A 2 18.48 9.81 3.23
CA ASN A 2 17.03 9.97 3.38
C ASN A 2 16.30 8.89 2.57
N ILE A 3 15.50 8.07 3.24
CA ILE A 3 14.78 6.94 2.63
C ILE A 3 13.82 7.36 1.50
N LYS A 4 13.32 8.60 1.53
CA LYS A 4 12.44 9.15 0.49
C LYS A 4 13.08 9.21 -0.89
N TRP A 5 14.41 9.28 -0.95
CA TRP A 5 15.20 9.34 -2.18
C TRP A 5 15.80 7.98 -2.56
N TYR A 6 15.48 6.94 -1.79
CA TYR A 6 16.04 5.62 -2.04
C TYR A 6 15.56 5.04 -3.38
N ASN A 7 14.29 5.23 -3.68
CA ASN A 7 13.65 4.80 -4.92
C ASN A 7 12.82 5.96 -5.53
N GLY A 8 13.43 7.14 -5.67
CA GLY A 8 12.72 8.37 -6.00
C GLY A 8 11.91 8.29 -7.29
N GLU A 9 12.47 7.70 -8.34
CA GLU A 9 11.82 7.58 -9.64
C GLU A 9 10.69 6.52 -9.65
N ALA A 10 10.84 5.42 -8.92
CA ALA A 10 9.85 4.34 -8.86
C ALA A 10 8.80 4.52 -7.74
N ASN A 11 8.92 5.53 -6.90
CA ASN A 11 8.05 5.73 -5.74
C ASN A 11 6.55 5.76 -6.10
N ASN A 12 6.18 6.41 -7.18
CA ASN A 12 4.78 6.47 -7.64
C ASN A 12 4.30 5.12 -8.13
N LEU A 13 5.16 4.35 -8.79
CA LEU A 13 4.85 2.99 -9.23
C LEU A 13 4.69 2.05 -8.03
N ASP A 14 5.59 2.12 -7.06
CA ASP A 14 5.49 1.32 -5.83
C ASP A 14 4.18 1.61 -5.08
N ARG A 15 3.79 2.88 -4.97
CA ARG A 15 2.52 3.27 -4.35
C ARG A 15 1.29 2.79 -5.11
N ALA A 16 1.36 2.66 -6.43
CA ALA A 16 0.25 2.17 -7.24
C ALA A 16 0.13 0.63 -7.20
N LEU A 17 1.26 -0.08 -7.27
CA LEU A 17 1.26 -1.54 -7.39
C LEU A 17 1.28 -2.28 -6.05
N LEU A 18 1.89 -1.70 -5.01
CA LEU A 18 2.13 -2.37 -3.73
C LEU A 18 1.11 -1.99 -2.63
N THR A 19 -0.09 -1.56 -3.02
CA THR A 19 -1.16 -1.15 -2.09
C THR A 19 -1.64 -2.27 -1.18
N LYS A 20 -1.49 -3.54 -1.60
CA LYS A 20 -1.84 -4.73 -0.82
C LYS A 20 -0.73 -5.19 0.13
N VAL A 21 0.47 -4.62 0.03
CA VAL A 21 1.66 -5.09 0.73
C VAL A 21 1.86 -4.32 2.04
N GLY A 22 1.80 -5.05 3.17
CA GLY A 22 2.12 -4.54 4.51
C GLY A 22 3.62 -4.60 4.82
N LYS A 23 4.03 -4.00 5.93
CA LYS A 23 5.43 -3.99 6.40
C LYS A 23 5.99 -5.40 6.60
N GLU A 24 5.17 -6.33 7.10
CA GLU A 24 5.56 -7.72 7.34
C GLU A 24 6.07 -8.42 6.07
N THR A 25 5.40 -8.21 4.94
CA THR A 25 5.82 -8.77 3.65
C THR A 25 7.19 -8.20 3.23
N TRP A 26 7.40 -6.90 3.38
CA TRP A 26 8.68 -6.27 3.09
C TRP A 26 9.83 -6.86 3.92
N LEU A 27 9.59 -7.11 5.21
CA LEU A 27 10.58 -7.70 6.09
C LEU A 27 10.85 -9.17 5.75
N ALA A 28 9.80 -9.93 5.43
CA ALA A 28 9.93 -11.33 5.01
C ALA A 28 10.77 -11.47 3.74
N GLU A 29 10.52 -10.61 2.73
CA GLU A 29 11.29 -10.61 1.48
C GLU A 29 12.75 -10.16 1.71
N ALA A 30 12.96 -9.15 2.54
CA ALA A 30 14.32 -8.72 2.89
C ALA A 30 15.12 -9.84 3.57
N LYS A 31 14.50 -10.53 4.51
CA LYS A 31 15.08 -11.66 5.22
C LYS A 31 15.36 -12.83 4.25
N TYR A 32 14.41 -13.15 3.38
CA TYR A 32 14.60 -14.17 2.36
C TYR A 32 15.83 -13.87 1.49
N ILE A 33 16.00 -12.63 1.04
CA ILE A 33 17.18 -12.24 0.26
C ILE A 33 18.47 -12.42 1.08
N GLN A 34 18.49 -12.01 2.36
CA GLN A 34 19.66 -12.15 3.22
C GLN A 34 20.03 -13.60 3.51
N GLU A 35 19.05 -14.49 3.59
CA GLU A 35 19.25 -15.92 3.80
C GLU A 35 19.73 -16.66 2.53
N ASN A 36 19.38 -16.13 1.35
CA ASN A 36 19.66 -16.77 0.05
C ASN A 36 20.72 -16.05 -0.78
N LEU A 37 21.31 -14.97 -0.30
CA LEU A 37 22.43 -14.26 -0.95
C LEU A 37 23.54 -14.01 0.08
N SER A 38 24.64 -14.74 -0.04
CA SER A 38 25.81 -14.59 0.83
C SER A 38 26.82 -13.59 0.29
N GLU A 39 27.70 -13.09 1.16
CA GLU A 39 28.85 -12.27 0.73
C GLU A 39 29.81 -13.05 -0.20
N ALA A 40 29.93 -14.38 -0.02
CA ALA A 40 30.75 -15.22 -0.87
C ALA A 40 30.21 -15.30 -2.30
N GLU A 41 28.90 -15.34 -2.48
CA GLU A 41 28.28 -15.28 -3.81
C GLU A 41 28.48 -13.93 -4.49
N ILE A 42 28.43 -12.84 -3.71
CA ILE A 42 28.78 -11.52 -4.23
C ILE A 42 30.23 -11.49 -4.68
N ASP A 43 31.18 -12.05 -3.89
CA ASP A 43 32.60 -12.11 -4.26
C ASP A 43 32.80 -12.96 -5.52
N ALA A 44 32.14 -14.12 -5.60
CA ALA A 44 32.21 -14.99 -6.77
C ALA A 44 31.67 -14.31 -8.04
N ALA A 45 30.56 -13.55 -7.92
CA ALA A 45 30.04 -12.78 -9.05
C ALA A 45 31.03 -11.72 -9.55
N TRP A 46 31.81 -11.10 -8.64
CA TRP A 46 32.83 -10.10 -9.00
C TRP A 46 33.99 -10.66 -9.78
N THR A 47 34.34 -11.94 -9.58
CA THR A 47 35.40 -12.60 -10.36
C THR A 47 35.06 -12.77 -11.85
N ASN A 48 33.78 -12.66 -12.20
CA ASN A 48 33.31 -12.75 -13.58
C ASN A 48 33.38 -11.43 -14.34
N LEU A 49 33.76 -10.32 -13.66
CA LEU A 49 33.95 -9.05 -14.33
C LEU A 49 35.20 -9.09 -15.23
N PRO A 50 35.15 -8.49 -16.43
CA PRO A 50 36.35 -8.31 -17.26
C PRO A 50 37.47 -7.59 -16.48
N PRO A 51 38.74 -8.00 -16.66
CA PRO A 51 39.89 -7.39 -15.94
C PRO A 51 39.92 -5.87 -16.05
N GLU A 52 39.51 -5.31 -17.19
CA GLU A 52 39.52 -3.88 -17.49
C GLU A 52 38.60 -3.05 -16.59
N VAL A 53 37.59 -3.68 -15.95
CA VAL A 53 36.65 -3.02 -15.06
C VAL A 53 36.81 -3.44 -13.60
N GLN A 54 37.82 -4.26 -13.29
CA GLN A 54 38.17 -4.64 -11.90
C GLN A 54 39.07 -3.57 -11.27
N ASP A 55 38.55 -2.37 -11.11
CA ASP A 55 39.25 -1.21 -10.55
C ASP A 55 38.76 -0.84 -9.14
N GLU A 56 39.26 0.26 -8.60
CA GLU A 56 38.85 0.77 -7.28
C GLU A 56 37.34 1.09 -7.22
N THR A 57 36.73 1.47 -8.34
CA THR A 57 35.30 1.72 -8.43
C THR A 57 34.50 0.43 -8.25
N ALA A 58 34.94 -0.66 -8.91
CA ALA A 58 34.33 -1.97 -8.77
C ALA A 58 34.41 -2.49 -7.31
N GLU A 59 35.57 -2.34 -6.66
CA GLU A 59 35.73 -2.71 -5.24
C GLU A 59 34.83 -1.88 -4.32
N THR A 60 34.70 -0.58 -4.58
CA THR A 60 33.77 0.29 -3.85
C THR A 60 32.32 -0.14 -4.02
N LEU A 61 31.91 -0.50 -5.23
CA LEU A 61 30.55 -1.00 -5.52
C LEU A 61 30.28 -2.33 -4.79
N LYS A 62 31.23 -3.26 -4.81
CA LYS A 62 31.16 -4.54 -4.10
C LYS A 62 30.98 -4.33 -2.58
N SER A 63 31.81 -3.50 -1.99
CA SER A 63 31.72 -3.14 -0.56
C SER A 63 30.36 -2.52 -0.20
N ASN A 64 29.88 -1.61 -1.04
CA ASN A 64 28.57 -0.99 -0.88
C ASN A 64 27.43 -2.01 -0.98
N LEU A 65 27.52 -2.98 -1.90
CA LEU A 65 26.52 -4.04 -2.06
C LEU A 65 26.45 -4.94 -0.83
N LYS A 66 27.59 -5.38 -0.31
CA LYS A 66 27.67 -6.15 0.94
C LYS A 66 27.10 -5.38 2.13
N SER A 67 27.41 -4.10 2.24
CA SER A 67 26.87 -3.23 3.29
C SER A 67 25.34 -3.08 3.17
N ARG A 68 24.80 -2.97 1.95
CA ARG A 68 23.36 -2.92 1.73
C ARG A 68 22.68 -4.24 2.10
N LEU A 69 23.29 -5.37 1.73
CA LEU A 69 22.78 -6.69 2.10
C LEU A 69 22.67 -6.84 3.62
N LYS A 70 23.70 -6.47 4.38
CA LYS A 70 23.67 -6.50 5.86
C LYS A 70 22.56 -5.63 6.46
N ASN A 71 22.25 -4.52 5.83
CA ASN A 71 21.27 -3.56 6.32
C ASN A 71 19.90 -3.69 5.66
N LEU A 72 19.65 -4.75 4.88
CA LEU A 72 18.48 -4.84 4.01
C LEU A 72 17.16 -4.80 4.78
N GLU A 73 17.05 -5.51 5.90
CA GLU A 73 15.83 -5.47 6.75
C GLU A 73 15.54 -4.04 7.24
N ASN A 74 16.54 -3.33 7.75
CA ASN A 74 16.36 -1.94 8.20
C ASN A 74 15.94 -1.01 7.06
N ILE A 75 16.50 -1.22 5.87
CA ILE A 75 16.14 -0.45 4.68
C ILE A 75 14.69 -0.76 4.28
N ALA A 76 14.31 -2.03 4.24
CA ALA A 76 12.96 -2.50 3.91
C ALA A 76 11.93 -1.96 4.90
N GLU A 77 12.20 -2.05 6.21
CA GLU A 77 11.32 -1.51 7.26
C GLU A 77 11.06 0.00 7.09
N ARG A 78 12.11 0.76 6.88
CA ARG A 78 12.01 2.22 6.72
C ARG A 78 11.28 2.60 5.44
N TYR A 79 11.48 1.86 4.37
CA TYR A 79 10.82 2.11 3.09
C TYR A 79 9.35 1.70 3.15
N ALA A 80 9.03 0.54 3.70
CA ALA A 80 7.66 0.10 3.96
C ALA A 80 6.89 1.11 4.82
N THR A 81 7.50 1.59 5.91
CA THR A 81 6.91 2.63 6.76
C THR A 81 6.63 3.93 5.99
N TYR A 82 7.52 4.30 5.09
CA TYR A 82 7.33 5.49 4.25
C TYR A 82 6.17 5.29 3.25
N LEU A 83 6.10 4.15 2.57
CA LEU A 83 5.03 3.85 1.60
C LEU A 83 3.68 3.71 2.29
N ASN A 84 3.62 2.95 3.38
CA ASN A 84 2.38 2.64 4.08
C ASN A 84 1.80 3.82 4.90
N ARG A 85 2.54 4.91 5.07
CA ARG A 85 2.05 6.06 5.83
C ARG A 85 0.77 6.66 5.26
N THR A 86 0.65 6.69 3.94
CA THR A 86 -0.56 7.10 3.21
C THR A 86 -0.75 6.15 2.06
N VAL A 87 -1.87 5.43 2.05
CA VAL A 87 -2.18 4.42 1.03
C VAL A 87 -3.40 4.86 0.24
N ALA A 88 -3.30 4.79 -1.09
CA ALA A 88 -4.43 4.97 -1.99
C ALA A 88 -4.95 3.61 -2.44
N VAL A 89 -6.23 3.36 -2.24
CA VAL A 89 -6.94 2.15 -2.64
C VAL A 89 -7.93 2.54 -3.71
N HIS A 90 -7.95 1.82 -4.82
CA HIS A 90 -8.79 2.14 -5.96
C HIS A 90 -9.79 1.01 -6.22
N GLY A 91 -11.03 1.38 -6.44
CA GLY A 91 -12.03 0.56 -7.07
C GLY A 91 -11.75 0.38 -8.57
N THR A 92 -12.79 0.19 -9.33
CA THR A 92 -12.72 0.02 -10.79
C THR A 92 -13.56 1.10 -11.50
N ASP A 93 -13.55 1.09 -12.83
CA ASP A 93 -14.45 1.92 -13.64
C ASP A 93 -15.84 1.26 -13.82
N LYS A 94 -16.32 0.54 -12.81
CA LYS A 94 -17.61 -0.16 -12.78
C LYS A 94 -18.14 -0.17 -11.35
N ASP A 95 -19.44 -0.47 -11.19
CA ASP A 95 -20.09 -0.54 -9.89
C ASP A 95 -19.30 -1.43 -8.92
N ASP A 96 -18.89 -0.87 -7.81
CA ASP A 96 -18.16 -1.56 -6.75
C ASP A 96 -18.89 -1.44 -5.40
N LYS A 97 -18.73 -2.47 -4.57
CA LYS A 97 -19.12 -2.46 -3.15
C LYS A 97 -17.88 -2.31 -2.31
N ILE A 98 -17.78 -1.19 -1.61
CA ILE A 98 -16.61 -0.78 -0.83
C ILE A 98 -16.95 -0.76 0.65
N GLU A 99 -16.43 -1.74 1.37
CA GLU A 99 -16.66 -1.90 2.81
C GLU A 99 -15.45 -1.41 3.60
N ILE A 100 -15.65 -0.50 4.53
CA ILE A 100 -14.63 0.06 5.42
C ILE A 100 -15.05 -0.26 6.86
N THR A 101 -14.36 -1.20 7.50
CA THR A 101 -14.70 -1.64 8.86
C THR A 101 -13.69 -1.14 9.88
N ARG A 102 -14.17 -0.43 10.90
CA ARG A 102 -13.37 0.01 12.06
C ARG A 102 -13.26 -1.14 13.04
N LEU A 103 -12.06 -1.67 13.20
CA LEU A 103 -11.76 -2.78 14.10
C LEU A 103 -11.09 -2.26 15.38
N ALA A 104 -11.01 -3.10 16.40
CA ALA A 104 -10.28 -2.81 17.63
C ALA A 104 -8.78 -2.55 17.36
N ASP A 105 -8.08 -2.02 18.35
CA ASP A 105 -6.64 -1.76 18.33
C ASP A 105 -6.19 -0.82 17.19
N GLY A 106 -7.02 0.14 16.81
CA GLY A 106 -6.70 1.11 15.76
C GLY A 106 -6.58 0.50 14.36
N LYS A 107 -7.17 -0.65 14.12
CA LYS A 107 -7.19 -1.30 12.81
C LYS A 107 -8.35 -0.80 11.95
N THR A 108 -8.16 -0.80 10.65
CA THR A 108 -9.20 -0.48 9.67
C THR A 108 -9.07 -1.45 8.50
N GLN A 109 -10.10 -2.25 8.26
CA GLN A 109 -10.16 -3.11 7.07
C GLN A 109 -10.86 -2.36 5.94
N VAL A 110 -10.33 -2.51 4.73
CA VAL A 110 -10.95 -2.08 3.49
C VAL A 110 -11.10 -3.29 2.59
N VAL A 111 -12.34 -3.56 2.16
CA VAL A 111 -12.68 -4.62 1.21
C VAL A 111 -13.39 -3.99 0.03
N ILE A 112 -12.95 -4.30 -1.18
CA ILE A 112 -13.62 -3.89 -2.42
C ILE A 112 -14.05 -5.13 -3.18
N LYS A 113 -15.31 -5.16 -3.58
CA LYS A 113 -15.93 -6.23 -4.36
C LYS A 113 -16.54 -5.62 -5.62
N ARG A 114 -16.40 -6.29 -6.75
CA ARG A 114 -17.11 -5.91 -7.97
C ARG A 114 -18.59 -6.26 -7.83
N ALA A 115 -19.47 -5.29 -8.06
CA ALA A 115 -20.91 -5.50 -8.06
C ALA A 115 -21.37 -6.09 -9.42
N ILE A 116 -21.15 -7.38 -9.65
CA ILE A 116 -21.48 -8.07 -10.91
C ILE A 116 -22.82 -8.79 -10.83
N SER A 117 -23.13 -9.41 -9.69
CA SER A 117 -24.37 -10.14 -9.48
C SER A 117 -24.62 -10.39 -7.98
N ASP A 118 -25.87 -10.66 -7.63
CA ASP A 118 -26.26 -10.88 -6.24
C ASP A 118 -25.67 -12.16 -5.59
N GLU A 119 -25.07 -13.05 -6.37
CA GLU A 119 -24.64 -14.36 -5.85
C GLU A 119 -23.16 -14.43 -5.41
N LYS A 120 -22.25 -13.76 -6.06
CA LYS A 120 -20.82 -13.72 -5.68
C LYS A 120 -20.08 -12.54 -6.32
N ASP A 121 -20.08 -11.41 -5.66
CA ASP A 121 -19.21 -10.30 -6.07
C ASP A 121 -17.75 -10.66 -5.79
N PRO A 122 -16.88 -10.75 -6.79
CA PRO A 122 -15.48 -11.10 -6.58
C PRO A 122 -14.75 -10.03 -5.77
N VAL A 123 -14.00 -10.45 -4.76
CA VAL A 123 -13.15 -9.56 -3.97
C VAL A 123 -11.92 -9.18 -4.80
N ILE A 124 -11.77 -7.89 -5.08
CA ILE A 124 -10.63 -7.34 -5.83
C ILE A 124 -9.58 -6.74 -4.91
N PHE A 125 -9.98 -6.29 -3.73
CA PHE A 125 -9.09 -5.77 -2.71
C PHE A 125 -9.56 -6.20 -1.32
N ASP A 126 -8.66 -6.67 -0.47
CA ASP A 126 -8.88 -6.90 0.95
C ASP A 126 -7.58 -6.64 1.70
N ARG A 127 -7.61 -5.67 2.62
CA ARG A 127 -6.46 -5.38 3.49
C ARG A 127 -6.91 -4.77 4.81
N THR A 128 -6.28 -5.25 5.89
CA THR A 128 -6.35 -4.60 7.20
C THR A 128 -5.15 -3.69 7.40
N PHE A 129 -5.42 -2.43 7.66
CA PHE A 129 -4.43 -1.39 7.95
C PHE A 129 -4.29 -1.19 9.46
N HIS A 130 -3.09 -0.93 9.92
CA HIS A 130 -2.76 -0.68 11.32
C HIS A 130 -2.37 0.79 11.52
N LYS A 131 -2.89 1.42 12.57
CA LYS A 131 -2.70 2.86 12.86
C LYS A 131 -1.24 3.26 13.12
N ASP A 132 -0.44 2.36 13.63
CA ASP A 132 0.99 2.57 13.84
C ASP A 132 1.77 2.68 12.52
N GLU A 133 1.34 1.97 11.48
CA GLU A 133 1.92 2.01 10.15
C GLU A 133 1.26 3.06 9.26
N THR A 134 -0.09 3.07 9.22
CA THR A 134 -0.88 3.89 8.29
C THR A 134 -1.59 5.03 9.01
N LYS A 135 -1.34 6.25 8.58
CA LYS A 135 -1.96 7.46 9.14
C LYS A 135 -3.21 7.87 8.36
N GLU A 136 -3.23 7.59 7.06
CA GLU A 136 -4.33 8.01 6.19
C GLU A 136 -4.53 7.00 5.05
N ILE A 137 -5.80 6.66 4.77
CA ILE A 137 -6.21 5.82 3.65
C ILE A 137 -7.10 6.68 2.73
N TRP A 138 -6.80 6.69 1.45
CA TRP A 138 -7.64 7.30 0.42
C TRP A 138 -8.29 6.18 -0.37
N VAL A 139 -9.62 6.19 -0.44
CA VAL A 139 -10.42 5.17 -1.11
C VAL A 139 -11.17 5.83 -2.24
N TYR A 140 -10.89 5.40 -3.46
CA TYR A 140 -11.45 5.92 -4.69
C TYR A 140 -12.45 4.92 -5.28
N GLY A 141 -13.68 5.36 -5.57
CA GLY A 141 -14.64 4.61 -6.38
C GLY A 141 -14.19 4.60 -7.85
N LEU A 142 -13.97 5.75 -8.42
CA LEU A 142 -13.58 6.10 -9.79
C LEU A 142 -14.78 6.43 -10.67
N ASN A 143 -15.33 5.47 -11.43
CA ASN A 143 -16.48 5.68 -12.31
C ASN A 143 -17.61 4.70 -11.96
N ASP A 144 -18.79 4.95 -12.55
CA ASP A 144 -20.05 4.23 -12.36
C ASP A 144 -20.61 4.35 -10.91
N ASP A 145 -21.66 3.63 -10.56
CA ASP A 145 -22.44 3.83 -9.32
C ASP A 145 -21.90 2.94 -8.18
N ASP A 146 -21.16 3.51 -7.26
CA ASP A 146 -20.49 2.79 -6.17
C ASP A 146 -21.28 2.79 -4.84
N GLU A 147 -21.16 1.73 -4.08
CA GLU A 147 -21.70 1.64 -2.72
C GLU A 147 -20.60 1.62 -1.67
N PHE A 148 -20.54 2.67 -0.85
CA PHE A 148 -19.61 2.78 0.28
C PHE A 148 -20.33 2.49 1.59
N LEU A 149 -19.84 1.52 2.36
CA LEU A 149 -20.33 1.17 3.67
C LEU A 149 -19.23 1.30 4.72
N VAL A 150 -19.40 2.24 5.66
CA VAL A 150 -18.49 2.42 6.80
C VAL A 150 -19.17 1.91 8.07
N THR A 151 -18.56 0.93 8.73
CA THR A 151 -19.08 0.28 9.93
C THR A 151 -18.01 0.09 11.01
N GLY A 152 -18.44 -0.46 12.15
CA GLY A 152 -17.58 -0.84 13.26
C GLY A 152 -17.28 0.32 14.22
N ASP A 153 -17.05 -0.02 15.48
CA ASP A 153 -16.86 0.93 16.59
C ASP A 153 -15.45 0.92 17.16
N GLY A 154 -14.48 0.46 16.34
CA GLY A 154 -13.07 0.40 16.74
C GLY A 154 -12.55 1.74 17.23
N ASP A 155 -11.75 1.68 18.28
CA ASP A 155 -11.09 2.83 18.88
C ASP A 155 -9.94 3.35 18.01
N ASN A 156 -9.50 4.59 18.26
CA ASN A 156 -8.35 5.23 17.63
C ASN A 156 -8.27 5.03 16.09
N PRO A 157 -9.33 5.32 15.31
CA PRO A 157 -9.40 4.97 13.89
C PRO A 157 -8.36 5.70 13.03
N ILE A 158 -7.93 5.06 11.94
CA ILE A 158 -7.14 5.67 10.89
C ILE A 158 -8.02 6.70 10.16
N LYS A 159 -7.42 7.82 9.74
CA LYS A 159 -8.13 8.79 8.89
C LYS A 159 -8.40 8.19 7.52
N VAL A 160 -9.65 8.26 7.07
CA VAL A 160 -10.05 7.80 5.73
C VAL A 160 -10.65 8.95 4.94
N ARG A 161 -10.22 9.09 3.70
CA ARG A 161 -10.87 9.91 2.68
C ARG A 161 -11.53 9.00 1.68
N ILE A 162 -12.81 9.17 1.51
CA ILE A 162 -13.60 8.49 0.49
C ILE A 162 -13.80 9.48 -0.64
N ILE A 163 -13.47 9.08 -1.85
CA ILE A 163 -13.64 9.85 -3.07
C ILE A 163 -14.53 9.00 -3.99
N GLY A 164 -15.81 9.39 -4.12
CA GLY A 164 -16.76 8.68 -4.98
C GLY A 164 -16.25 8.68 -6.41
N GLY A 165 -16.26 9.80 -7.04
CA GLY A 165 -15.81 9.94 -8.42
C GLY A 165 -16.93 10.38 -9.33
N TYR A 166 -17.08 9.76 -10.48
CA TYR A 166 -18.20 9.97 -11.39
C TYR A 166 -19.20 8.83 -11.21
N GLY A 167 -20.47 9.16 -11.01
CA GLY A 167 -21.52 8.19 -10.78
C GLY A 167 -22.54 8.69 -9.75
N LYS A 168 -23.55 7.89 -9.48
CA LYS A 168 -24.53 8.13 -8.41
C LYS A 168 -24.19 7.27 -7.22
N ASP A 169 -23.22 7.70 -6.48
CA ASP A 169 -22.67 6.94 -5.38
C ASP A 169 -23.60 6.90 -4.16
N LYS A 170 -23.51 5.82 -3.43
CA LYS A 170 -24.24 5.62 -2.18
C LYS A 170 -23.30 5.52 -1.01
N PHE A 171 -23.44 6.42 -0.03
CA PHE A 171 -22.61 6.48 1.17
C PHE A 171 -23.44 6.14 2.40
N THR A 172 -23.21 4.97 3.00
CA THR A 172 -23.79 4.57 4.29
C THR A 172 -22.70 4.61 5.36
N ILE A 173 -22.73 5.63 6.23
CA ILE A 173 -21.65 5.89 7.18
C ILE A 173 -22.18 5.81 8.61
N LYS A 174 -22.05 4.64 9.23
CA LYS A 174 -22.47 4.39 10.62
C LYS A 174 -21.46 4.90 11.66
N ASN A 175 -20.21 5.12 11.28
CA ASN A 175 -19.17 5.68 12.14
C ASN A 175 -18.40 6.77 11.40
N ARG A 176 -18.68 8.04 11.70
CA ARG A 176 -18.10 9.23 11.05
C ARG A 176 -16.72 9.63 11.60
N ARG A 177 -16.20 8.95 12.63
CA ARG A 177 -14.91 9.32 13.23
C ARG A 177 -13.78 9.21 12.23
N GLN A 178 -13.06 10.30 12.00
CA GLN A 178 -11.94 10.36 11.05
C GLN A 178 -12.32 9.99 9.60
N ILE A 179 -13.59 10.18 9.19
CA ILE A 179 -14.05 10.01 7.80
C ILE A 179 -14.23 11.39 7.16
N LYS A 180 -13.77 11.52 5.92
CA LYS A 180 -14.09 12.63 5.02
C LYS A 180 -14.54 12.05 3.70
N VAL A 181 -15.66 12.56 3.18
CA VAL A 181 -16.22 12.15 1.89
C VAL A 181 -16.08 13.33 0.91
N TYR A 182 -15.68 13.00 -0.28
CA TYR A 182 -15.58 13.90 -1.44
C TYR A 182 -16.30 13.23 -2.61
N ASP A 183 -17.14 13.97 -3.28
CA ASP A 183 -17.90 13.45 -4.39
C ASP A 183 -18.15 14.52 -5.46
N TRP A 184 -18.51 14.08 -6.66
CA TRP A 184 -18.77 14.97 -7.78
C TRP A 184 -20.13 15.65 -7.62
N LYS A 185 -20.15 16.96 -7.54
CA LYS A 185 -21.36 17.74 -7.18
C LYS A 185 -22.47 17.81 -8.23
N TYR A 186 -22.22 17.32 -9.43
CA TYR A 186 -23.20 17.40 -10.53
C TYR A 186 -24.09 16.14 -10.64
N GLU A 187 -23.81 15.10 -9.84
CA GLU A 187 -24.62 13.90 -9.74
C GLU A 187 -25.24 13.79 -8.34
N THR A 188 -26.43 13.19 -8.25
CA THR A 188 -27.15 13.13 -6.97
C THR A 188 -26.77 11.84 -6.24
N SER A 189 -25.76 11.92 -5.42
CA SER A 189 -25.39 10.82 -4.53
C SER A 189 -26.26 10.75 -3.30
N LYS A 190 -26.41 9.55 -2.72
CA LYS A 190 -27.21 9.29 -1.53
C LYS A 190 -26.34 9.15 -0.31
N PHE A 191 -26.71 9.82 0.76
CA PHE A 191 -26.05 9.72 2.07
C PHE A 191 -27.05 9.17 3.09
N ASP A 192 -26.80 7.95 3.58
CA ASP A 192 -27.56 7.32 4.64
C ASP A 192 -26.73 7.30 5.94
N GLU A 193 -27.38 7.66 7.06
CA GLU A 193 -26.76 7.72 8.40
C GLU A 193 -27.09 6.48 9.23
#